data_504efea279af486f6e9d0a7e52754f5e
#
_entry.id   504efea279af486f6e9d0a7e52754f5e
#
_cell.length_a   1.000
_cell.length_b   1.000
_cell.length_c   1.000
_cell.angle_alpha   90.00
_cell.angle_beta   90.00
_cell.angle_gamma   90.00
#
_symmetry.space_group_name_H-M   'P 1'
#
loop_
_entity.id
_entity.type
_entity.pdbx_description
1 polymer ?
#
loop_
_entity_poly.entity_id
_entity_poly.type
_entity_poly.pdbx_seq_one_letter_code
_entity_poly.pdbx_strand_id
1 'polypeptide(L)'
;MRVKFEHIEEEIIPHMRGGEKSFAVKSFSDGLCKIMRGRLIPGASIGLHTHESNCEVIYVLQGEGKVLCDGEYEELSAGACHYCPKGHAHSLINDGDAELLFFAVIPEQ
;
A
#
# COMPACT_ATOMS: atom_id res chain seq x y z
N MET A 1 14.45 -1.95 17.20
CA MET A 1 15.18 -1.04 16.29
C MET A 1 14.24 0.03 15.76
N ARG A 2 14.77 1.17 15.42
CA ARG A 2 13.95 2.26 14.88
C ARG A 2 14.21 2.39 13.37
N VAL A 3 13.12 2.38 12.59
CA VAL A 3 13.18 2.60 11.14
C VAL A 3 12.85 4.07 10.89
N LYS A 4 13.80 4.82 10.34
CA LYS A 4 13.61 6.26 10.04
C LYS A 4 13.38 6.42 8.54
N PHE A 5 12.14 6.60 8.14
CA PHE A 5 11.79 6.75 6.72
C PHE A 5 12.47 7.97 6.08
N GLU A 6 12.75 9.03 6.85
CA GLU A 6 13.47 10.21 6.37
C GLU A 6 14.89 9.90 5.89
N HIS A 7 15.48 8.78 6.33
CA HIS A 7 16.80 8.33 5.91
C HIS A 7 16.74 7.30 4.79
N ILE A 8 15.55 6.94 4.34
CA ILE A 8 15.34 5.98 3.25
C ILE A 8 15.03 6.75 1.98
N GLU A 9 15.75 6.43 0.90
CA GLU A 9 15.49 7.03 -0.40
C GLU A 9 14.15 6.54 -0.96
N GLU A 10 13.35 7.48 -1.47
CA GLU A 10 12.08 7.16 -2.09
C GLU A 10 12.28 6.55 -3.47
N GLU A 11 11.65 5.42 -3.72
CA GLU A 11 11.61 4.80 -5.04
C GLU A 11 10.30 5.19 -5.74
N ILE A 12 10.39 5.45 -7.04
CA ILE A 12 9.21 5.68 -7.87
C ILE A 12 9.06 4.46 -8.78
N ILE A 13 8.00 3.70 -8.58
CA ILE A 13 7.77 2.46 -9.31
C ILE A 13 6.59 2.66 -10.25
N PRO A 14 6.83 2.73 -11.58
CA PRO A 14 5.72 2.87 -12.53
C PRO A 14 4.95 1.55 -12.65
N HIS A 15 3.64 1.65 -12.74
CA HIS A 15 2.74 0.52 -12.97
C HIS A 15 2.97 -0.65 -12.02
N MET A 16 3.10 -0.35 -10.73
CA MET A 16 3.32 -1.38 -9.70
C MET A 16 2.22 -2.43 -9.76
N ARG A 17 2.62 -3.70 -9.95
CA ARG A 17 1.70 -4.83 -10.10
C ARG A 17 0.69 -4.65 -11.25
N GLY A 18 1.03 -3.87 -12.28
CA GLY A 18 0.13 -3.56 -13.37
C GLY A 18 -0.85 -2.43 -13.09
N GLY A 19 -0.64 -1.67 -12.01
CA GLY A 19 -1.49 -0.55 -11.64
C GLY A 19 -1.30 0.67 -12.53
N GLU A 20 -2.10 1.70 -12.27
CA GLU A 20 -2.07 2.96 -13.00
C GLU A 20 -1.03 3.91 -12.41
N LYS A 21 -0.39 4.68 -13.29
CA LYS A 21 0.61 5.69 -12.91
C LYS A 21 1.74 5.09 -12.07
N SER A 22 2.26 5.86 -11.11
CA SER A 22 3.42 5.45 -10.33
C SER A 22 3.11 5.37 -8.84
N PHE A 23 3.79 4.45 -8.17
CA PHE A 23 3.77 4.29 -6.72
C PHE A 23 5.09 4.80 -6.16
N ALA A 24 5.02 5.77 -5.25
CA ALA A 24 6.20 6.29 -4.55
C ALA A 24 6.28 5.64 -3.17
N VAL A 25 7.43 5.04 -2.86
CA VAL A 25 7.55 4.23 -1.64
C VAL A 25 8.93 4.35 -1.01
N LYS A 26 8.92 4.40 0.33
CA LYS A 26 10.09 4.19 1.17
C LYS A 26 9.87 2.90 1.93
N SER A 27 10.76 1.94 1.82
CA SER A 27 10.57 0.64 2.43
C SER A 27 11.81 0.11 3.13
N PHE A 28 11.56 -0.69 4.15
CA PHE A 28 12.57 -1.46 4.87
C PHE A 28 12.11 -2.92 4.92
N SER A 29 13.01 -3.85 4.73
CA SER A 29 12.71 -5.27 4.87
C SER A 29 13.91 -6.01 5.43
N ASP A 30 13.64 -6.94 6.35
CA ASP A 30 14.66 -7.86 6.87
C ASP A 30 14.46 -9.30 6.33
N GLY A 31 13.56 -9.46 5.34
CA GLY A 31 13.22 -10.76 4.77
C GLY A 31 12.04 -11.43 5.47
N LEU A 32 11.70 -11.02 6.68
CA LEU A 32 10.58 -11.56 7.46
C LEU A 32 9.42 -10.58 7.57
N CYS A 33 9.74 -9.29 7.53
CA CYS A 33 8.73 -8.25 7.62
C CYS A 33 9.16 -7.06 6.76
N LYS A 34 8.25 -6.58 5.94
CA LYS A 34 8.44 -5.38 5.14
C LYS A 34 7.60 -4.25 5.72
N ILE A 35 8.22 -3.10 5.91
CA ILE A 35 7.56 -1.91 6.45
C ILE A 35 7.68 -0.82 5.40
N MET A 36 6.57 -0.18 5.05
CA MET A 36 6.53 0.80 3.97
C MET A 36 5.80 2.07 4.40
N ARG A 37 6.26 3.18 3.85
CA ARG A 37 5.49 4.40 3.78
C ARG A 37 5.33 4.74 2.31
N GLY A 38 4.09 4.73 1.83
CA GLY A 38 3.79 4.89 0.43
C GLY A 38 2.89 6.09 0.15
N ARG A 39 2.91 6.53 -1.10
CA ARG A 39 2.00 7.56 -1.57
C ARG A 39 1.60 7.30 -3.02
N LEU A 40 0.33 7.58 -3.29
CA LEU A 40 -0.25 7.48 -4.62
C LEU A 40 -0.84 8.84 -4.99
N ILE A 41 -0.45 9.37 -6.15
CA ILE A 41 -1.08 10.58 -6.70
C ILE A 41 -2.49 10.26 -7.18
N PRO A 42 -3.36 11.26 -7.38
CA PRO A 42 -4.70 11.00 -7.91
C PRO A 42 -4.68 10.19 -9.19
N GLY A 43 -5.50 9.14 -9.24
CA GLY A 43 -5.57 8.20 -10.37
C GLY A 43 -4.55 7.08 -10.34
N ALA A 44 -3.57 7.11 -9.44
CA ALA A 44 -2.60 6.04 -9.31
C ALA A 44 -3.17 4.85 -8.55
N SER A 45 -2.64 3.66 -8.82
CA SER A 45 -3.05 2.45 -8.13
C SER A 45 -1.91 1.44 -8.08
N ILE A 46 -2.00 0.55 -7.09
CA ILE A 46 -1.21 -0.67 -7.05
C ILE A 46 -2.12 -1.77 -7.60
N GLY A 47 -1.71 -2.44 -8.68
CA GLY A 47 -2.54 -3.42 -9.36
C GLY A 47 -2.91 -4.61 -8.48
N LEU A 48 -3.93 -5.35 -8.92
CA LEU A 48 -4.42 -6.50 -8.19
C LEU A 48 -3.33 -7.56 -8.05
N HIS A 49 -3.07 -8.00 -6.82
CA HIS A 49 -2.06 -9.01 -6.53
C HIS A 49 -2.45 -9.83 -5.30
N THR A 50 -1.96 -11.07 -5.25
CA THR A 50 -2.26 -12.01 -4.16
C THR A 50 -1.08 -12.09 -3.20
N HIS A 51 -1.37 -12.05 -1.90
CA HIS A 51 -0.38 -12.26 -0.84
C HIS A 51 -0.29 -13.76 -0.52
N GLU A 52 0.56 -14.49 -1.25
CA GLU A 52 0.64 -15.95 -1.14
C GLU A 52 1.35 -16.44 0.11
N SER A 53 2.40 -15.73 0.55
CA SER A 53 3.23 -16.15 1.70
C SER A 53 3.21 -15.17 2.87
N ASN A 54 2.38 -14.12 2.78
CA ASN A 54 2.35 -13.04 3.77
C ASN A 54 0.95 -12.44 3.85
N CYS A 55 0.77 -11.48 4.73
CA CYS A 55 -0.42 -10.64 4.76
C CYS A 55 0.02 -9.19 4.65
N GLU A 56 -0.93 -8.28 4.51
CA GLU A 56 -0.63 -6.85 4.49
C GLU A 56 -1.63 -6.08 5.33
N VAL A 57 -1.11 -5.16 6.15
CA VAL A 57 -1.90 -4.17 6.88
C VAL A 57 -1.57 -2.81 6.29
N ILE A 58 -2.60 -2.06 5.90
CA ILE A 58 -2.46 -0.70 5.36
C ILE A 58 -3.21 0.27 6.27
N TYR A 59 -2.50 1.28 6.78
CA TYR A 59 -3.09 2.34 7.58
C TYR A 59 -2.99 3.66 6.82
N VAL A 60 -4.13 4.30 6.55
CA VAL A 60 -4.17 5.55 5.79
C VAL A 60 -3.82 6.71 6.71
N LEU A 61 -2.79 7.46 6.32
CA LEU A 61 -2.30 8.63 7.07
C LEU A 61 -2.97 9.91 6.60
N GLN A 62 -3.22 10.04 5.29
CA GLN A 62 -3.76 11.26 4.71
C GLN A 62 -4.42 10.94 3.36
N GLY A 63 -5.49 11.64 3.04
CA GLY A 63 -6.20 11.49 1.78
C GLY A 63 -7.32 10.46 1.84
N GLU A 64 -7.88 10.18 0.68
CA GLU A 64 -8.97 9.24 0.49
C GLU A 64 -8.68 8.33 -0.70
N GLY A 65 -9.19 7.12 -0.64
CA GLY A 65 -9.05 6.16 -1.72
C GLY A 65 -9.96 4.98 -1.49
N LYS A 66 -9.66 3.88 -2.15
CA LYS A 66 -10.39 2.63 -1.98
C LYS A 66 -9.46 1.45 -2.18
N VAL A 67 -9.88 0.31 -1.70
CA VAL A 67 -9.19 -0.95 -1.96
C VAL A 67 -10.20 -1.96 -2.49
N LEU A 68 -9.80 -2.63 -3.57
CA LEU A 68 -10.54 -3.79 -4.07
C LEU A 68 -9.95 -5.01 -3.37
N CYS A 69 -10.76 -5.75 -2.62
CA CYS A 69 -10.31 -6.95 -1.92
C CYS A 69 -11.35 -8.05 -2.07
N ASP A 70 -10.93 -9.19 -2.62
CA ASP A 70 -11.81 -10.35 -2.85
C ASP A 70 -13.07 -9.98 -3.64
N GLY A 71 -12.93 -9.11 -4.65
CA GLY A 71 -14.02 -8.71 -5.52
C GLY A 71 -14.93 -7.61 -4.98
N GLU A 72 -14.66 -7.07 -3.79
CA GLU A 72 -15.45 -6.00 -3.18
C GLU A 72 -14.59 -4.78 -2.90
N TYR A 73 -15.18 -3.58 -3.08
CA TYR A 73 -14.52 -2.32 -2.78
C TYR A 73 -14.79 -1.90 -1.33
N GLU A 74 -13.71 -1.43 -0.67
CA GLU A 74 -13.78 -0.79 0.64
C GLU A 74 -13.29 0.64 0.49
N GLU A 75 -14.04 1.60 1.00
CA GLU A 75 -13.60 3.00 1.02
C GLU A 75 -12.61 3.22 2.15
N LEU A 76 -11.56 4.00 1.87
CA LEU A 76 -10.51 4.33 2.82
C LEU A 76 -10.35 5.83 2.94
N SER A 77 -10.19 6.30 4.17
CA SER A 77 -9.84 7.69 4.48
C SER A 77 -8.85 7.71 5.62
N ALA A 78 -8.31 8.88 5.96
CA ALA A 78 -7.32 9.01 7.03
C ALA A 78 -7.84 8.37 8.33
N GLY A 79 -7.04 7.50 8.93
CA GLY A 79 -7.39 6.73 10.12
C GLY A 79 -7.98 5.35 9.82
N ALA A 80 -8.30 5.04 8.57
CA ALA A 80 -8.80 3.71 8.20
C ALA A 80 -7.65 2.69 8.12
N CYS A 81 -7.95 1.47 8.52
CA CYS A 81 -7.01 0.35 8.45
C CYS A 81 -7.61 -0.77 7.60
N HIS A 82 -6.87 -1.18 6.58
CA HIS A 82 -7.23 -2.29 5.71
C HIS A 82 -6.33 -3.49 6.00
N TYR A 83 -6.92 -4.66 6.08
CA TYR A 83 -6.18 -5.91 6.27
C TYR A 83 -6.46 -6.85 5.10
N CYS A 84 -5.38 -7.28 4.43
CA CYS A 84 -5.43 -8.30 3.40
C CYS A 84 -4.79 -9.57 3.96
N PRO A 85 -5.57 -10.59 4.33
CA PRO A 85 -5.03 -11.83 4.90
C PRO A 85 -4.18 -12.61 3.90
N LYS A 86 -3.36 -13.49 4.41
CA LYS A 86 -2.60 -14.43 3.59
C LYS A 86 -3.54 -15.22 2.66
N GLY A 87 -3.18 -15.32 1.41
CA GLY A 87 -3.96 -16.04 0.38
C GLY A 87 -5.02 -15.17 -0.31
N HIS A 88 -5.22 -13.94 0.15
CA HIS A 88 -6.20 -13.02 -0.43
C HIS A 88 -5.54 -12.06 -1.41
N ALA A 89 -6.35 -11.48 -2.29
CA ALA A 89 -5.90 -10.53 -3.30
C ALA A 89 -6.51 -9.17 -3.08
N HIS A 90 -5.72 -8.11 -3.33
CA HIS A 90 -6.21 -6.75 -3.21
C HIS A 90 -5.52 -5.79 -4.20
N SER A 91 -6.11 -4.60 -4.34
CA SER A 91 -5.58 -3.49 -5.13
C SER A 91 -5.92 -2.17 -4.44
N LEU A 92 -4.91 -1.39 -4.10
CA LEU A 92 -5.08 -0.06 -3.50
C LEU A 92 -5.17 0.99 -4.60
N ILE A 93 -6.20 1.83 -4.56
CA ILE A 93 -6.52 2.77 -5.62
C ILE A 93 -6.75 4.16 -5.03
N ASN A 94 -6.08 5.17 -5.58
CA ASN A 94 -6.39 6.56 -5.26
C ASN A 94 -7.40 7.09 -6.29
N ASP A 95 -8.68 7.06 -5.93
CA ASP A 95 -9.77 7.61 -6.73
C ASP A 95 -10.19 9.01 -6.26
N GLY A 96 -9.42 9.61 -5.35
CA GLY A 96 -9.65 10.95 -4.86
C GLY A 96 -8.95 12.02 -5.69
N ASP A 97 -9.00 13.25 -5.20
CA ASP A 97 -8.42 14.42 -5.88
C ASP A 97 -7.15 14.96 -5.20
N ALA A 98 -6.69 14.28 -4.15
CA ALA A 98 -5.47 14.63 -3.43
C ALA A 98 -4.60 13.38 -3.26
N GLU A 99 -3.36 13.58 -2.82
CA GLU A 99 -2.41 12.50 -2.60
C GLU A 99 -2.88 11.57 -1.48
N LEU A 100 -2.77 10.26 -1.68
CA LEU A 100 -3.08 9.23 -0.68
C LEU A 100 -1.76 8.79 -0.04
N LEU A 101 -1.59 9.10 1.26
CA LEU A 101 -0.44 8.68 2.05
C LEU A 101 -0.85 7.54 2.97
N PHE A 102 0.00 6.52 3.04
CA PHE A 102 -0.30 5.37 3.89
C PHE A 102 0.98 4.74 4.44
N PHE A 103 0.78 4.01 5.52
CA PHE A 103 1.77 3.15 6.14
C PHE A 103 1.32 1.70 5.98
N ALA A 104 2.23 0.81 5.62
CA ALA A 104 1.89 -0.59 5.42
C ALA A 104 2.94 -1.51 6.02
N VAL A 105 2.48 -2.66 6.50
CA VAL A 105 3.33 -3.72 7.04
C VAL A 105 2.98 -5.02 6.36
N ILE A 106 3.98 -5.73 5.86
CA ILE A 106 3.82 -7.01 5.19
C ILE A 106 4.70 -8.05 5.90
N PRO A 107 4.18 -8.71 6.93
CA PRO A 107 4.91 -9.79 7.60
C PRO A 107 4.77 -11.10 6.84
N GLU A 108 5.86 -11.84 6.72
CA GLU A 108 5.82 -13.21 6.16
C GLU A 108 5.12 -14.15 7.14
N GLN A 109 4.41 -15.11 6.60
CA GLN A 109 3.60 -16.04 7.40
C GLN A 109 3.76 -17.50 6.96
#